data_6b3fdd48ced76db9e0d22877a2df6dab
#
_entry.id   6b3fdd48ced76db9e0d22877a2df6dab
#
_cell.length_a   1.000
_cell.length_b   1.000
_cell.length_c   1.000
_cell.angle_alpha   90.00
_cell.angle_beta   90.00
_cell.angle_gamma   90.00
#
_symmetry.space_group_name_H-M   'P 1'
#
loop_
_entity.id
_entity.type
_entity.pdbx_description
1 polymer ?
#
loop_
_entity_poly.entity_id
_entity_poly.type
_entity_poly.pdbx_seq_one_letter_code
_entity_poly.pdbx_strand_id
1 'polypeptide(L)'
;PAGMESALISQLNNLKGLENQLRDGIGELILFIIRSVETAFNEGYLYIDDYSGDEYFESDDFCEYVIAYVKQLPFEVKTIYLKELDQALNQMSYDTFSTIQESYHRFFSEHERKDLKSFVKLDGGIPQTMVSRLYKFLEPELSSDEKEAILRVIGRSETDHFLSFCRQLSEQNRYSEVIDLIKGDSDGSQPLHDFRVAGIYLEAAHKLNMNMDEISEEVVKHCPEVSILRKIKALKGTVGSNCEAIAKHKNPEDLLTFYEEEDRMKDALDLIREPKLFYDDVIFEFYRKNHKRFPEEAETFLKRRIEEDLAYTGKKYYERIAESLDLMKRINPGRSQRIADEIRANFKKRSSLIQIIRGF
;
A
#
# COMPACT_ATOMS: atom_id res chain seq x y z
N PRO A 1 -3.37 -5.42 30.32
CA PRO A 1 -3.39 -6.27 29.13
C PRO A 1 -2.15 -7.15 29.03
N ALA A 2 -0.92 -6.62 29.08
CA ALA A 2 0.33 -7.41 29.05
C ALA A 2 0.39 -8.51 30.14
N GLY A 3 -0.22 -8.26 31.30
CA GLY A 3 -0.34 -9.26 32.37
C GLY A 3 -1.26 -10.43 32.03
N MET A 4 -2.25 -10.24 31.14
CA MET A 4 -3.21 -11.28 30.78
C MET A 4 -2.61 -12.27 29.77
N GLU A 5 -1.84 -11.76 28.81
CA GLU A 5 -1.13 -12.58 27.81
C GLU A 5 -0.06 -13.45 28.47
N SER A 6 0.81 -12.86 29.33
CA SER A 6 1.79 -13.59 30.10
C SER A 6 1.15 -14.66 31.02
N ALA A 7 -0.03 -14.37 31.58
CA ALA A 7 -0.78 -15.34 32.38
C ALA A 7 -1.35 -16.46 31.52
N LEU A 8 -1.87 -16.18 30.33
CA LEU A 8 -2.37 -17.18 29.37
C LEU A 8 -1.26 -18.08 28.86
N ILE A 9 -0.13 -17.49 28.44
CA ILE A 9 1.05 -18.24 27.98
C ILE A 9 1.61 -19.08 29.13
N SER A 10 1.66 -18.56 30.35
CA SER A 10 2.08 -19.32 31.54
C SER A 10 1.15 -20.49 31.82
N GLN A 11 -0.16 -20.31 31.72
CA GLN A 11 -1.14 -21.39 31.87
C GLN A 11 -1.02 -22.43 30.75
N LEU A 12 -0.87 -22.01 29.50
CA LEU A 12 -0.65 -22.90 28.35
C LEU A 12 0.65 -23.69 28.51
N ASN A 13 1.73 -23.06 29.01
CA ASN A 13 2.99 -23.74 29.29
C ASN A 13 2.87 -24.75 30.46
N ASN A 14 2.04 -24.44 31.46
CA ASN A 14 1.74 -25.39 32.57
C ASN A 14 0.94 -26.61 32.08
N LEU A 15 0.09 -26.41 31.06
CA LEU A 15 -0.67 -27.49 30.41
C LEU A 15 0.21 -28.38 29.53
N LYS A 16 1.38 -27.90 29.06
CA LYS A 16 2.35 -28.73 28.30
C LYS A 16 2.79 -30.01 29.04
N GLY A 17 2.86 -30.01 30.37
CA GLY A 17 3.14 -31.17 31.19
C GLY A 17 2.04 -32.25 31.16
N LEU A 18 0.86 -31.93 30.62
CA LEU A 18 -0.31 -32.81 30.52
C LEU A 18 -0.58 -33.26 29.07
N GLU A 19 0.33 -33.00 28.16
CA GLU A 19 0.15 -33.13 26.69
C GLU A 19 -0.35 -34.49 26.21
N ASN A 20 0.01 -35.57 26.88
CA ASN A 20 -0.43 -36.90 26.49
C ASN A 20 -1.89 -37.22 26.87
N GLN A 21 -2.50 -36.41 27.74
CA GLN A 21 -3.88 -36.62 28.21
C GLN A 21 -4.88 -35.55 27.68
N LEU A 22 -4.36 -34.44 27.10
CA LEU A 22 -5.15 -33.26 26.74
C LEU A 22 -4.97 -32.85 25.27
N ARG A 23 -4.44 -33.69 24.39
CA ARG A 23 -4.19 -33.30 22.98
C ARG A 23 -5.40 -32.65 22.32
N ASP A 24 -6.59 -33.19 22.54
CA ASP A 24 -7.83 -32.62 21.96
C ASP A 24 -8.25 -31.34 22.68
N GLY A 25 -7.95 -31.19 23.98
CA GLY A 25 -8.35 -30.04 24.77
C GLY A 25 -7.55 -28.76 24.51
N ILE A 26 -6.27 -28.86 24.11
CA ILE A 26 -5.44 -27.67 23.83
C ILE A 26 -5.91 -26.98 22.56
N GLY A 27 -6.25 -27.71 21.51
CA GLY A 27 -6.81 -27.16 20.27
C GLY A 27 -8.10 -26.39 20.51
N GLU A 28 -9.03 -26.97 21.28
CA GLU A 28 -10.27 -26.31 21.67
C GLU A 28 -10.01 -25.06 22.54
N LEU A 29 -9.03 -25.11 23.44
CA LEU A 29 -8.67 -23.98 24.27
C LEU A 29 -8.11 -22.81 23.43
N ILE A 30 -7.25 -23.08 22.44
CA ILE A 30 -6.76 -22.05 21.52
C ILE A 30 -7.92 -21.42 20.77
N LEU A 31 -8.84 -22.19 20.22
CA LEU A 31 -10.03 -21.66 19.53
C LEU A 31 -10.93 -20.87 20.48
N PHE A 32 -11.06 -21.31 21.71
CA PHE A 32 -11.81 -20.58 22.75
C PHE A 32 -11.14 -19.22 23.06
N ILE A 33 -9.81 -19.18 23.20
CA ILE A 33 -9.06 -17.94 23.44
C ILE A 33 -9.28 -16.97 22.28
N ILE A 34 -9.12 -17.42 21.03
CA ILE A 34 -9.33 -16.59 19.84
C ILE A 34 -10.72 -15.96 19.84
N ARG A 35 -11.76 -16.76 20.04
CA ARG A 35 -13.16 -16.30 20.09
C ARG A 35 -13.44 -15.36 21.27
N SER A 36 -12.78 -15.59 22.42
CA SER A 36 -12.94 -14.75 23.61
C SER A 36 -12.31 -13.37 23.44
N VAL A 37 -11.17 -13.30 22.76
CA VAL A 37 -10.51 -12.03 22.42
C VAL A 37 -11.42 -11.21 21.50
N GLU A 38 -11.98 -11.81 20.47
CA GLU A 38 -12.95 -11.15 19.57
C GLU A 38 -14.16 -10.62 20.35
N THR A 39 -14.73 -11.43 21.23
CA THR A 39 -15.86 -11.00 22.07
C THR A 39 -15.47 -9.80 22.93
N ALA A 40 -14.29 -9.82 23.54
CA ALA A 40 -13.81 -8.73 24.38
C ALA A 40 -13.60 -7.42 23.60
N PHE A 41 -13.16 -7.49 22.33
CA PHE A 41 -13.09 -6.32 21.45
C PHE A 41 -14.49 -5.80 21.09
N ASN A 42 -15.40 -6.66 20.70
CA ASN A 42 -16.75 -6.28 20.30
C ASN A 42 -17.57 -5.69 21.47
N GLU A 43 -17.34 -6.15 22.69
CA GLU A 43 -17.99 -5.64 23.90
C GLU A 43 -17.29 -4.41 24.50
N GLY A 44 -16.18 -3.95 23.91
CA GLY A 44 -15.44 -2.77 24.33
C GLY A 44 -14.58 -2.96 25.61
N TYR A 45 -14.31 -4.19 25.99
CA TYR A 45 -13.37 -4.51 27.08
C TYR A 45 -11.89 -4.42 26.66
N LEU A 46 -11.62 -4.52 25.37
CA LEU A 46 -10.33 -4.30 24.77
C LEU A 46 -10.44 -3.15 23.78
N TYR A 47 -9.50 -2.20 23.82
CA TYR A 47 -9.43 -1.07 22.91
C TYR A 47 -8.13 -1.19 22.09
N ILE A 48 -8.22 -0.89 20.79
CA ILE A 48 -7.06 -0.53 20.00
C ILE A 48 -6.97 0.99 20.10
N ASP A 49 -6.05 1.50 20.92
CA ASP A 49 -5.80 2.94 21.00
C ASP A 49 -4.60 3.31 20.13
N ASP A 50 -4.90 3.77 18.91
CA ASP A 50 -3.88 4.21 17.95
C ASP A 50 -3.15 5.49 18.37
N TYR A 51 -3.56 6.16 19.46
CA TYR A 51 -3.08 7.48 19.84
C TYR A 51 -2.21 7.54 21.11
N SER A 52 -2.28 6.56 21.99
CA SER A 52 -1.62 6.67 23.32
C SER A 52 -0.28 5.96 23.41
N GLY A 53 0.07 5.10 22.47
CA GLY A 53 1.31 4.31 22.54
C GLY A 53 1.33 3.30 23.68
N ASP A 54 0.20 3.08 24.34
CA ASP A 54 0.07 2.15 25.45
C ASP A 54 -0.32 0.75 24.96
N GLU A 55 0.57 -0.16 25.17
CA GLU A 55 0.51 -1.63 25.18
C GLU A 55 -0.64 -2.27 24.37
N TYR A 56 -0.38 -2.48 23.10
CA TYR A 56 -1.12 -3.43 22.27
C TYR A 56 -1.10 -4.82 22.93
N PHE A 57 -2.18 -5.59 22.72
CA PHE A 57 -2.12 -7.03 22.89
C PHE A 57 -1.07 -7.56 21.90
N GLU A 58 0.17 -7.77 22.36
CA GLU A 58 1.21 -8.39 21.55
C GLU A 58 0.82 -9.84 21.34
N SER A 59 0.11 -10.11 20.24
CA SER A 59 -0.35 -11.44 19.87
C SER A 59 0.79 -12.35 19.40
N ASP A 60 1.99 -11.83 19.18
CA ASP A 60 3.10 -12.53 18.54
C ASP A 60 3.52 -13.78 19.31
N ASP A 61 3.70 -13.71 20.63
CA ASP A 61 4.07 -14.86 21.44
C ASP A 61 2.98 -15.93 21.46
N PHE A 62 1.72 -15.52 21.47
CA PHE A 62 0.60 -16.44 21.37
C PHE A 62 0.52 -17.08 19.98
N CYS A 63 0.72 -16.30 18.92
CA CYS A 63 0.76 -16.80 17.55
C CYS A 63 1.89 -17.84 17.36
N GLU A 64 3.09 -17.55 17.84
CA GLU A 64 4.22 -18.50 17.81
C GLU A 64 3.93 -19.78 18.61
N TYR A 65 3.24 -19.64 19.74
CA TYR A 65 2.81 -20.82 20.50
C TYR A 65 1.84 -21.69 19.69
N VAL A 66 0.82 -21.08 19.05
CA VAL A 66 -0.15 -21.79 18.21
C VAL A 66 0.55 -22.51 17.06
N ILE A 67 1.46 -21.81 16.37
CA ILE A 67 2.23 -22.38 15.26
C ILE A 67 3.05 -23.60 15.75
N ALA A 68 3.77 -23.45 16.86
CA ALA A 68 4.58 -24.53 17.43
C ALA A 68 3.73 -25.71 17.87
N TYR A 69 2.56 -25.48 18.44
CA TYR A 69 1.62 -26.53 18.82
C TYR A 69 1.09 -27.29 17.61
N VAL A 70 0.54 -26.57 16.62
CA VAL A 70 -0.04 -27.21 15.42
C VAL A 70 1.01 -28.00 14.65
N LYS A 71 2.24 -27.49 14.56
CA LYS A 71 3.34 -28.18 13.88
C LYS A 71 3.62 -29.59 14.43
N GLN A 72 3.33 -29.84 15.70
CA GLN A 72 3.58 -31.13 16.34
C GLN A 72 2.44 -32.14 16.16
N LEU A 73 1.27 -31.72 15.69
CA LEU A 73 0.12 -32.58 15.49
C LEU A 73 0.35 -33.55 14.32
N PRO A 74 -0.28 -34.74 14.32
CA PRO A 74 -0.34 -35.61 13.14
C PRO A 74 -0.99 -34.89 11.96
N PHE A 75 -0.60 -35.20 10.72
CA PHE A 75 -1.05 -34.53 9.51
C PHE A 75 -2.57 -34.43 9.38
N GLU A 76 -3.30 -35.53 9.65
CA GLU A 76 -4.75 -35.60 9.58
C GLU A 76 -5.40 -34.66 10.60
N VAL A 77 -4.84 -34.56 11.80
CA VAL A 77 -5.31 -33.68 12.85
C VAL A 77 -5.03 -32.22 12.49
N LYS A 78 -3.82 -31.93 11.95
CA LYS A 78 -3.47 -30.57 11.46
C LYS A 78 -4.49 -30.06 10.47
N THR A 79 -4.87 -30.89 9.48
CA THR A 79 -5.75 -30.46 8.39
C THR A 79 -7.17 -30.17 8.86
N ILE A 80 -7.68 -30.93 9.82
CA ILE A 80 -8.98 -30.67 10.45
C ILE A 80 -8.89 -29.38 11.27
N TYR A 81 -7.89 -29.28 12.14
CA TYR A 81 -7.72 -28.16 13.03
C TYR A 81 -7.49 -26.85 12.26
N LEU A 82 -6.73 -26.90 11.15
CA LEU A 82 -6.51 -25.74 10.30
C LEU A 82 -7.81 -25.18 9.72
N LYS A 83 -8.78 -26.03 9.34
CA LYS A 83 -10.10 -25.57 8.87
C LYS A 83 -10.88 -24.85 9.96
N GLU A 84 -10.89 -25.40 11.17
CA GLU A 84 -11.58 -24.79 12.32
C GLU A 84 -10.93 -23.49 12.74
N LEU A 85 -9.60 -23.42 12.72
CA LEU A 85 -8.82 -22.24 13.01
C LEU A 85 -9.06 -21.13 11.96
N ASP A 86 -9.01 -21.48 10.67
CA ASP A 86 -9.30 -20.51 9.59
C ASP A 86 -10.72 -19.99 9.67
N GLN A 87 -11.70 -20.84 9.98
CA GLN A 87 -13.08 -20.42 10.19
C GLN A 87 -13.20 -19.45 11.38
N ALA A 88 -12.53 -19.73 12.49
CA ALA A 88 -12.57 -18.86 13.66
C ALA A 88 -11.91 -17.50 13.37
N LEU A 89 -10.74 -17.51 12.70
CA LEU A 89 -10.00 -16.28 12.37
C LEU A 89 -10.72 -15.42 11.32
N ASN A 90 -11.39 -16.04 10.33
CA ASN A 90 -12.14 -15.28 9.32
C ASN A 90 -13.45 -14.66 9.85
N GLN A 91 -13.91 -15.06 11.03
CA GLN A 91 -15.06 -14.44 11.70
C GLN A 91 -14.67 -13.23 12.55
N MET A 92 -13.36 -12.98 12.73
CA MET A 92 -12.88 -11.86 13.53
C MET A 92 -13.01 -10.53 12.78
N SER A 93 -13.38 -9.49 13.51
CA SER A 93 -13.52 -8.12 12.99
C SER A 93 -12.18 -7.37 12.97
N TYR A 94 -11.16 -7.91 13.62
CA TYR A 94 -9.83 -7.28 13.78
C TYR A 94 -8.71 -8.22 13.37
N ASP A 95 -7.62 -7.66 12.85
CA ASP A 95 -6.44 -8.40 12.36
C ASP A 95 -5.50 -8.89 13.49
N THR A 96 -6.00 -9.00 14.71
CA THR A 96 -5.20 -9.32 15.92
C THR A 96 -4.37 -10.60 15.79
N PHE A 97 -4.83 -11.56 15.00
CA PHE A 97 -4.16 -12.85 14.79
C PHE A 97 -3.78 -13.11 13.33
N SER A 98 -3.62 -12.05 12.53
CA SER A 98 -3.21 -12.16 11.12
C SER A 98 -1.91 -12.95 10.94
N THR A 99 -0.97 -12.83 11.88
CA THR A 99 0.29 -13.59 11.92
C THR A 99 0.06 -15.10 11.85
N ILE A 100 -0.98 -15.64 12.51
CA ILE A 100 -1.31 -17.07 12.41
C ILE A 100 -1.72 -17.42 10.99
N GLN A 101 -2.60 -16.62 10.39
CA GLN A 101 -3.12 -16.86 9.05
C GLN A 101 -2.00 -16.77 7.99
N GLU A 102 -1.13 -15.79 8.09
CA GLU A 102 0.04 -15.62 7.20
C GLU A 102 1.05 -16.77 7.36
N SER A 103 1.04 -17.41 8.52
CA SER A 103 1.99 -18.46 8.89
C SER A 103 1.46 -19.89 8.66
N TYR A 104 0.33 -20.13 8.00
CA TYR A 104 -0.20 -21.48 7.77
C TYR A 104 0.81 -22.43 7.13
N HIS A 105 1.68 -21.93 6.28
CA HIS A 105 2.76 -22.71 5.70
C HIS A 105 3.73 -23.28 6.74
N ARG A 106 3.88 -22.64 7.91
CA ARG A 106 4.77 -23.08 9.01
C ARG A 106 4.22 -24.26 9.82
N PHE A 107 2.92 -24.56 9.67
CA PHE A 107 2.28 -25.72 10.31
C PHE A 107 2.76 -27.05 9.73
N PHE A 108 3.21 -27.01 8.49
CA PHE A 108 3.58 -28.20 7.73
C PHE A 108 5.09 -28.27 7.51
N SER A 109 5.62 -29.50 7.57
CA SER A 109 6.97 -29.80 7.15
C SER A 109 7.03 -29.94 5.62
N GLU A 110 8.23 -29.84 5.04
CA GLU A 110 8.42 -30.09 3.62
C GLU A 110 8.01 -31.51 3.18
N HIS A 111 8.13 -32.49 4.09
CA HIS A 111 7.71 -33.85 3.81
C HIS A 111 6.20 -34.01 3.67
N GLU A 112 5.43 -33.17 4.39
CA GLU A 112 3.96 -33.17 4.34
C GLU A 112 3.41 -32.40 3.14
N ARG A 113 4.25 -31.71 2.35
CA ARG A 113 3.82 -30.87 1.22
C ARG A 113 3.01 -31.64 0.17
N LYS A 114 3.42 -32.88 -0.14
CA LYS A 114 2.71 -33.73 -1.11
C LYS A 114 1.33 -34.16 -0.62
N ASP A 115 1.24 -34.51 0.66
CA ASP A 115 -0.01 -34.90 1.28
C ASP A 115 -0.95 -33.71 1.38
N LEU A 116 -0.42 -32.52 1.73
CA LEU A 116 -1.18 -31.27 1.75
C LEU A 116 -1.70 -30.89 0.36
N LYS A 117 -0.90 -31.07 -0.69
CA LYS A 117 -1.33 -30.91 -2.07
C LYS A 117 -2.53 -31.81 -2.41
N SER A 118 -2.47 -33.07 -1.99
CA SER A 118 -3.56 -34.02 -2.22
C SER A 118 -4.81 -33.63 -1.44
N PHE A 119 -4.66 -33.16 -0.21
CA PHE A 119 -5.74 -32.64 0.61
C PHE A 119 -6.42 -31.41 -0.02
N VAL A 120 -5.65 -30.43 -0.51
CA VAL A 120 -6.17 -29.22 -1.17
C VAL A 120 -6.95 -29.56 -2.45
N LYS A 121 -6.55 -30.61 -3.18
CA LYS A 121 -7.22 -31.02 -4.42
C LYS A 121 -8.51 -31.81 -4.21
N LEU A 122 -8.50 -32.68 -3.22
CA LEU A 122 -9.59 -33.67 -3.03
C LEU A 122 -10.79 -33.10 -2.30
N ASP A 123 -10.58 -32.06 -1.54
CA ASP A 123 -11.57 -31.57 -0.61
C ASP A 123 -12.10 -30.20 -1.06
N GLY A 124 -13.09 -30.23 -1.97
CA GLY A 124 -13.78 -29.00 -2.42
C GLY A 124 -14.41 -28.14 -1.30
N GLY A 125 -14.14 -28.47 -0.03
CA GLY A 125 -14.58 -27.75 1.17
C GLY A 125 -13.49 -26.92 1.86
N ILE A 126 -12.32 -26.72 1.20
CA ILE A 126 -11.28 -25.82 1.75
C ILE A 126 -11.62 -24.37 1.35
N PRO A 127 -11.67 -23.42 2.30
CA PRO A 127 -11.87 -22.01 1.99
C PRO A 127 -10.81 -21.47 1.03
N GLN A 128 -11.21 -20.61 0.09
CA GLN A 128 -10.30 -19.99 -0.88
C GLN A 128 -9.17 -19.20 -0.19
N THR A 129 -9.48 -18.53 0.91
CA THR A 129 -8.52 -17.81 1.75
C THR A 129 -7.39 -18.70 2.26
N MET A 130 -7.72 -19.91 2.71
CA MET A 130 -6.72 -20.87 3.16
C MET A 130 -5.85 -21.37 2.00
N VAL A 131 -6.46 -21.70 0.86
CA VAL A 131 -5.71 -22.14 -0.34
C VAL A 131 -4.74 -21.04 -0.78
N SER A 132 -5.17 -19.78 -0.77
CA SER A 132 -4.35 -18.62 -1.08
C SER A 132 -3.09 -18.55 -0.21
N ARG A 133 -3.26 -18.66 1.10
CA ARG A 133 -2.15 -18.60 2.08
C ARG A 133 -1.17 -19.78 1.98
N LEU A 134 -1.66 -20.94 1.55
CA LEU A 134 -0.83 -22.14 1.35
C LEU A 134 -0.19 -22.21 -0.05
N TYR A 135 -0.64 -21.39 -1.00
CA TYR A 135 -0.23 -21.51 -2.40
C TYR A 135 1.29 -21.45 -2.58
N LYS A 136 1.96 -20.46 -1.99
CA LYS A 136 3.43 -20.32 -2.10
C LYS A 136 4.18 -21.53 -1.56
N PHE A 137 3.66 -22.15 -0.51
CA PHE A 137 4.25 -23.36 0.06
C PHE A 137 4.03 -24.58 -0.84
N LEU A 138 2.88 -24.67 -1.49
CA LEU A 138 2.53 -25.77 -2.39
C LEU A 138 3.17 -25.64 -3.78
N GLU A 139 3.46 -24.43 -4.21
CA GLU A 139 3.88 -24.10 -5.57
C GLU A 139 4.99 -25.01 -6.15
N PRO A 140 6.06 -25.41 -5.38
CA PRO A 140 7.10 -26.29 -5.91
C PRO A 140 6.60 -27.68 -6.32
N GLU A 141 5.51 -28.17 -5.75
CA GLU A 141 4.94 -29.50 -6.01
C GLU A 141 3.81 -29.47 -7.07
N LEU A 142 3.40 -28.28 -7.51
CA LEU A 142 2.30 -28.12 -8.45
C LEU A 142 2.80 -28.17 -9.90
N SER A 143 2.12 -28.94 -10.76
CA SER A 143 2.29 -28.83 -12.21
C SER A 143 1.75 -27.47 -12.73
N SER A 144 2.08 -27.10 -13.96
CA SER A 144 1.60 -25.87 -14.58
C SER A 144 0.08 -25.79 -14.60
N ASP A 145 -0.60 -26.87 -14.97
CA ASP A 145 -2.06 -26.92 -15.02
C ASP A 145 -2.69 -26.80 -13.64
N GLU A 146 -2.06 -27.39 -12.62
CA GLU A 146 -2.52 -27.31 -11.24
C GLU A 146 -2.34 -25.88 -10.68
N LYS A 147 -1.20 -25.24 -10.98
CA LYS A 147 -0.99 -23.83 -10.62
C LYS A 147 -2.07 -22.95 -11.24
N GLU A 148 -2.33 -23.15 -12.52
CA GLU A 148 -3.37 -22.39 -13.21
C GLU A 148 -4.76 -22.62 -12.60
N ALA A 149 -5.14 -23.88 -12.33
CA ALA A 149 -6.42 -24.22 -11.75
C ALA A 149 -6.60 -23.56 -10.36
N ILE A 150 -5.58 -23.58 -9.52
CA ILE A 150 -5.61 -22.93 -8.20
C ILE A 150 -5.67 -21.42 -8.35
N LEU A 151 -4.84 -20.82 -9.20
CA LEU A 151 -4.79 -19.37 -9.37
C LEU A 151 -6.09 -18.81 -9.99
N ARG A 152 -6.81 -19.58 -10.79
CA ARG A 152 -8.15 -19.20 -11.26
C ARG A 152 -9.17 -19.07 -10.13
N VAL A 153 -8.99 -19.84 -9.07
CA VAL A 153 -9.90 -19.83 -7.91
C VAL A 153 -9.50 -18.74 -6.92
N ILE A 154 -8.22 -18.66 -6.54
CA ILE A 154 -7.74 -17.75 -5.50
C ILE A 154 -7.33 -16.37 -6.02
N GLY A 155 -7.01 -16.24 -7.30
CA GLY A 155 -6.50 -14.99 -7.88
C GLY A 155 -7.43 -13.80 -7.77
N ARG A 156 -8.75 -14.06 -7.55
CA ARG A 156 -9.73 -12.98 -7.33
C ARG A 156 -9.77 -12.46 -5.90
N SER A 157 -9.26 -13.21 -4.94
CA SER A 157 -9.31 -12.82 -3.52
C SER A 157 -8.11 -12.01 -3.06
N GLU A 158 -6.97 -12.12 -3.75
CA GLU A 158 -5.75 -11.40 -3.38
C GLU A 158 -5.01 -10.87 -4.61
N THR A 159 -4.68 -9.58 -4.60
CA THR A 159 -4.03 -8.89 -5.73
C THR A 159 -2.72 -9.54 -6.17
N ASP A 160 -1.91 -10.06 -5.26
CA ASP A 160 -0.62 -10.68 -5.62
C ASP A 160 -0.80 -12.02 -6.34
N HIS A 161 -1.81 -12.81 -5.99
CA HIS A 161 -2.15 -14.02 -6.73
C HIS A 161 -2.75 -13.72 -8.09
N PHE A 162 -3.60 -12.68 -8.15
CA PHE A 162 -4.15 -12.18 -9.41
C PHE A 162 -3.03 -11.75 -10.37
N LEU A 163 -2.06 -10.99 -9.86
CA LEU A 163 -0.87 -10.58 -10.62
C LEU A 163 -0.04 -11.77 -11.10
N SER A 164 0.20 -12.74 -10.22
CA SER A 164 0.95 -13.97 -10.56
C SER A 164 0.26 -14.72 -11.67
N PHE A 165 -1.06 -14.82 -11.62
CA PHE A 165 -1.84 -15.49 -12.66
C PHE A 165 -1.83 -14.73 -13.99
N CYS A 166 -2.05 -13.41 -13.98
CA CYS A 166 -1.96 -12.59 -15.18
C CYS A 166 -0.56 -12.68 -15.82
N ARG A 167 0.51 -12.70 -15.03
CA ARG A 167 1.88 -12.88 -15.55
C ARG A 167 2.08 -14.24 -16.19
N GLN A 168 1.64 -15.31 -15.52
CA GLN A 168 1.73 -16.66 -16.09
C GLN A 168 1.01 -16.77 -17.45
N LEU A 169 -0.20 -16.23 -17.56
CA LEU A 169 -0.94 -16.20 -18.84
C LEU A 169 -0.19 -15.37 -19.90
N SER A 170 0.39 -14.23 -19.51
CA SER A 170 1.18 -13.39 -20.40
C SER A 170 2.44 -14.08 -20.92
N GLU A 171 3.16 -14.82 -20.07
CA GLU A 171 4.33 -15.62 -20.44
C GLU A 171 3.97 -16.74 -21.43
N GLN A 172 2.76 -17.26 -21.34
CA GLN A 172 2.20 -18.23 -22.30
C GLN A 172 1.63 -17.57 -23.56
N ASN A 173 1.74 -16.25 -23.73
CA ASN A 173 1.13 -15.46 -24.81
C ASN A 173 -0.41 -15.54 -24.88
N ARG A 174 -1.07 -15.86 -23.78
CA ARG A 174 -2.53 -15.97 -23.65
C ARG A 174 -3.16 -14.61 -23.30
N TYR A 175 -2.79 -13.58 -24.07
CA TYR A 175 -3.16 -12.17 -23.78
C TYR A 175 -4.68 -11.92 -23.79
N SER A 176 -5.44 -12.64 -24.62
CA SER A 176 -6.91 -12.53 -24.64
C SER A 176 -7.50 -12.93 -23.30
N GLU A 177 -7.00 -14.00 -22.69
CA GLU A 177 -7.49 -14.46 -21.39
C GLU A 177 -7.10 -13.50 -20.26
N VAL A 178 -5.94 -12.83 -20.37
CA VAL A 178 -5.56 -11.75 -19.43
C VAL A 178 -6.59 -10.60 -19.50
N ILE A 179 -6.96 -10.18 -20.71
CA ILE A 179 -7.96 -9.13 -20.89
C ILE A 179 -9.31 -9.55 -20.31
N ASP A 180 -9.77 -10.77 -20.65
CA ASP A 180 -11.06 -11.29 -20.17
C ASP A 180 -11.07 -11.45 -18.65
N LEU A 181 -9.95 -11.87 -18.06
CA LEU A 181 -9.80 -12.00 -16.61
C LEU A 181 -9.90 -10.66 -15.90
N ILE A 182 -9.24 -9.62 -16.44
CA ILE A 182 -9.25 -8.27 -15.84
C ILE A 182 -10.61 -7.59 -16.05
N LYS A 183 -11.26 -7.77 -17.21
CA LYS A 183 -12.57 -7.18 -17.51
C LYS A 183 -13.75 -7.95 -16.94
N GLY A 184 -13.59 -9.25 -16.72
CA GLY A 184 -14.67 -10.14 -16.30
C GLY A 184 -15.07 -10.04 -14.84
N ASP A 185 -14.44 -9.16 -14.06
CA ASP A 185 -14.69 -9.01 -12.63
C ASP A 185 -15.94 -8.13 -12.40
N SER A 186 -17.10 -8.79 -12.35
CA SER A 186 -18.40 -8.13 -12.20
C SER A 186 -18.79 -7.83 -10.76
N ASP A 187 -17.98 -8.18 -9.76
CA ASP A 187 -18.35 -8.02 -8.35
C ASP A 187 -17.78 -6.76 -7.67
N GLY A 188 -17.40 -5.74 -8.45
CA GLY A 188 -17.06 -4.41 -7.95
C GLY A 188 -15.61 -4.22 -7.50
N SER A 189 -14.78 -5.24 -7.45
CA SER A 189 -13.34 -5.06 -7.34
C SER A 189 -12.83 -4.57 -8.70
N GLN A 190 -12.24 -3.39 -8.71
CA GLN A 190 -11.69 -2.83 -9.96
C GLN A 190 -10.18 -3.11 -9.98
N PRO A 191 -9.74 -4.24 -10.59
CA PRO A 191 -8.34 -4.64 -10.57
C PRO A 191 -7.42 -3.59 -11.22
N LEU A 192 -7.97 -2.70 -12.07
CA LEU A 192 -7.24 -1.62 -12.71
C LEU A 192 -6.79 -0.48 -11.75
N HIS A 193 -7.22 -0.47 -10.49
CA HIS A 193 -6.68 0.47 -9.50
C HIS A 193 -5.25 0.12 -9.05
N ASP A 194 -4.84 -1.13 -9.19
CA ASP A 194 -3.45 -1.53 -8.96
C ASP A 194 -2.62 -1.28 -10.22
N PHE A 195 -1.59 -0.43 -10.12
CA PHE A 195 -0.73 -0.05 -11.25
C PHE A 195 -0.03 -1.24 -11.91
N ARG A 196 0.23 -2.31 -11.15
CA ARG A 196 0.86 -3.54 -11.65
C ARG A 196 -0.09 -4.29 -12.56
N VAL A 197 -1.38 -4.40 -12.17
CA VAL A 197 -2.44 -5.02 -12.99
C VAL A 197 -2.70 -4.16 -14.22
N ALA A 198 -2.84 -2.85 -14.04
CA ALA A 198 -3.03 -1.89 -15.13
C ALA A 198 -1.89 -1.97 -16.15
N GLY A 199 -0.65 -2.13 -15.68
CA GLY A 199 0.52 -2.32 -16.54
C GLY A 199 0.47 -3.60 -17.37
N ILE A 200 0.05 -4.72 -16.80
CA ILE A 200 -0.14 -6.01 -17.53
C ILE A 200 -1.27 -5.89 -18.54
N TYR A 201 -2.37 -5.22 -18.17
CA TYR A 201 -3.49 -4.98 -19.07
C TYR A 201 -3.09 -4.19 -20.33
N LEU A 202 -2.32 -3.10 -20.14
CA LEU A 202 -1.78 -2.30 -21.25
C LEU A 202 -0.88 -3.14 -22.17
N GLU A 203 0.00 -3.98 -21.60
CA GLU A 203 0.87 -4.87 -22.40
C GLU A 203 0.06 -5.90 -23.20
N ALA A 204 -0.90 -6.55 -22.56
CA ALA A 204 -1.75 -7.54 -23.22
C ALA A 204 -2.56 -6.90 -24.35
N ALA A 205 -3.16 -5.74 -24.11
CA ALA A 205 -3.91 -4.99 -25.12
C ALA A 205 -3.01 -4.57 -26.31
N HIS A 206 -1.79 -4.11 -26.04
CA HIS A 206 -0.81 -3.77 -27.07
C HIS A 206 -0.41 -4.99 -27.91
N LYS A 207 -0.17 -6.15 -27.28
CA LYS A 207 0.16 -7.40 -27.96
C LYS A 207 -0.98 -7.91 -28.84
N LEU A 208 -2.22 -7.65 -28.48
CA LEU A 208 -3.42 -7.97 -29.26
C LEU A 208 -3.76 -6.92 -30.32
N ASN A 209 -2.94 -5.87 -30.49
CA ASN A 209 -3.19 -4.74 -31.37
C ASN A 209 -4.57 -4.08 -31.15
N MET A 210 -5.00 -3.98 -29.90
CA MET A 210 -6.24 -3.29 -29.55
C MET A 210 -6.10 -1.77 -29.73
N ASN A 211 -7.23 -1.05 -29.70
CA ASN A 211 -7.22 0.40 -29.75
C ASN A 211 -6.58 0.98 -28.47
N MET A 212 -5.27 1.25 -28.55
CA MET A 212 -4.49 1.71 -27.41
C MET A 212 -4.92 3.10 -26.90
N ASP A 213 -5.61 3.92 -27.69
CA ASP A 213 -6.13 5.21 -27.21
C ASP A 213 -7.26 4.99 -26.21
N GLU A 214 -8.24 4.17 -26.56
CA GLU A 214 -9.36 3.82 -25.68
C GLU A 214 -8.88 3.09 -24.42
N ILE A 215 -7.98 2.11 -24.58
CA ILE A 215 -7.42 1.33 -23.47
C ILE A 215 -6.63 2.24 -22.53
N SER A 216 -5.81 3.15 -23.05
CA SER A 216 -5.04 4.08 -22.25
C SER A 216 -5.94 5.03 -21.44
N GLU A 217 -7.00 5.54 -22.06
CA GLU A 217 -7.98 6.39 -21.37
C GLU A 217 -8.73 5.62 -20.27
N GLU A 218 -9.13 4.37 -20.54
CA GLU A 218 -9.76 3.48 -19.56
C GLU A 218 -8.83 3.27 -18.36
N VAL A 219 -7.57 2.92 -18.59
CA VAL A 219 -6.60 2.67 -17.53
C VAL A 219 -6.31 3.92 -16.71
N VAL A 220 -6.06 5.07 -17.36
CA VAL A 220 -5.77 6.33 -16.63
C VAL A 220 -6.97 6.82 -15.81
N LYS A 221 -8.21 6.50 -16.20
CA LYS A 221 -9.40 6.78 -15.37
C LYS A 221 -9.36 6.06 -14.02
N HIS A 222 -8.78 4.87 -13.96
CA HIS A 222 -8.72 4.04 -12.75
C HIS A 222 -7.38 4.17 -12.00
N CYS A 223 -6.29 4.32 -12.73
CA CYS A 223 -4.93 4.38 -12.20
C CYS A 223 -4.13 5.52 -12.87
N PRO A 224 -4.32 6.77 -12.44
CA PRO A 224 -3.65 7.94 -13.03
C PRO A 224 -2.23 8.16 -12.47
N GLU A 225 -1.47 7.09 -12.28
CA GLU A 225 -0.13 7.15 -11.71
C GLU A 225 0.94 7.43 -12.79
N VAL A 226 2.05 8.07 -12.37
CA VAL A 226 3.19 8.35 -13.25
C VAL A 226 3.75 7.08 -13.91
N SER A 227 3.75 5.96 -13.18
CA SER A 227 4.16 4.64 -13.68
C SER A 227 3.35 4.19 -14.91
N ILE A 228 2.05 4.47 -14.90
CA ILE A 228 1.12 4.17 -16.00
C ILE A 228 1.35 5.09 -17.19
N LEU A 229 1.53 6.40 -16.94
CA LEU A 229 1.84 7.35 -18.02
C LEU A 229 3.14 6.98 -18.74
N ARG A 230 4.18 6.59 -17.99
CA ARG A 230 5.43 6.06 -18.56
C ARG A 230 5.20 4.80 -19.38
N LYS A 231 4.37 3.89 -18.88
CA LYS A 231 4.05 2.63 -19.58
C LYS A 231 3.33 2.89 -20.89
N ILE A 232 2.32 3.76 -20.89
CA ILE A 232 1.60 4.17 -22.10
C ILE A 232 2.58 4.76 -23.11
N LYS A 233 3.45 5.68 -22.67
CA LYS A 233 4.47 6.27 -23.54
C LYS A 233 5.40 5.21 -24.12
N ALA A 234 5.87 4.26 -23.31
CA ALA A 234 6.75 3.19 -23.77
C ALA A 234 6.09 2.31 -24.86
N LEU A 235 4.79 2.06 -24.75
CA LEU A 235 4.04 1.22 -25.70
C LEU A 235 3.59 1.96 -26.97
N LYS A 236 3.24 3.25 -26.84
CA LYS A 236 2.66 4.06 -27.95
C LYS A 236 3.61 5.11 -28.51
N GLY A 237 4.70 5.41 -27.82
CA GLY A 237 5.59 6.54 -28.13
C GLY A 237 5.13 7.89 -27.54
N THR A 238 3.84 8.05 -27.28
CA THR A 238 3.24 9.29 -26.71
C THR A 238 2.13 8.98 -25.73
N VAL A 239 1.88 9.90 -24.81
CA VAL A 239 0.64 9.93 -24.01
C VAL A 239 -0.36 10.83 -24.72
N GLY A 240 -1.58 10.33 -24.94
CA GLY A 240 -2.62 11.13 -25.62
C GLY A 240 -3.12 12.27 -24.75
N SER A 241 -3.57 13.37 -25.39
CA SER A 241 -4.09 14.56 -24.70
C SER A 241 -5.26 14.25 -23.75
N ASN A 242 -6.11 13.27 -24.08
CA ASN A 242 -7.20 12.84 -23.22
C ASN A 242 -6.68 12.16 -21.95
N CYS A 243 -5.65 11.32 -22.03
CA CYS A 243 -5.01 10.72 -20.87
C CYS A 243 -4.40 11.79 -19.95
N GLU A 244 -3.71 12.77 -20.54
CA GLU A 244 -3.15 13.89 -19.77
C GLU A 244 -4.25 14.74 -19.10
N ALA A 245 -5.36 15.00 -19.78
CA ALA A 245 -6.49 15.69 -19.20
C ALA A 245 -7.13 14.92 -18.03
N ILE A 246 -7.27 13.61 -18.15
CA ILE A 246 -7.77 12.76 -17.07
C ILE A 246 -6.78 12.74 -15.89
N ALA A 247 -5.49 12.54 -16.15
CA ALA A 247 -4.45 12.53 -15.13
C ALA A 247 -4.39 13.87 -14.39
N LYS A 248 -4.45 14.99 -15.11
CA LYS A 248 -4.51 16.34 -14.55
C LYS A 248 -5.64 16.51 -13.54
N HIS A 249 -6.81 15.95 -13.84
CA HIS A 249 -7.97 16.05 -12.98
C HIS A 249 -7.92 15.09 -11.77
N LYS A 250 -7.34 13.91 -11.96
CA LYS A 250 -7.33 12.82 -10.95
C LYS A 250 -6.10 12.83 -10.06
N ASN A 251 -4.93 13.07 -10.64
CA ASN A 251 -3.64 13.04 -9.97
C ASN A 251 -2.65 14.01 -10.63
N PRO A 252 -2.81 15.33 -10.41
CA PRO A 252 -1.97 16.35 -11.04
C PRO A 252 -0.50 16.27 -10.62
N GLU A 253 -0.18 15.75 -9.42
CA GLU A 253 1.20 15.64 -8.95
C GLU A 253 1.97 14.59 -9.74
N ASP A 254 1.35 13.47 -10.06
CA ASP A 254 1.96 12.44 -10.90
C ASP A 254 2.12 12.92 -12.35
N LEU A 255 1.15 13.71 -12.86
CA LEU A 255 1.29 14.31 -14.18
C LEU A 255 2.42 15.34 -14.21
N LEU A 256 2.57 16.14 -13.16
CA LEU A 256 3.69 17.07 -13.01
C LEU A 256 5.02 16.33 -13.02
N THR A 257 5.11 15.26 -12.24
CA THR A 257 6.30 14.40 -12.19
C THR A 257 6.62 13.82 -13.58
N PHE A 258 5.61 13.34 -14.29
CA PHE A 258 5.76 12.85 -15.66
C PHE A 258 6.31 13.93 -16.61
N TYR A 259 5.79 15.16 -16.54
CA TYR A 259 6.29 16.25 -17.38
C TYR A 259 7.74 16.63 -17.04
N GLU A 260 8.11 16.65 -15.75
CA GLU A 260 9.49 16.93 -15.32
C GLU A 260 10.46 15.85 -15.86
N GLU A 261 10.10 14.58 -15.76
CA GLU A 261 10.92 13.46 -16.25
C GLU A 261 11.10 13.46 -17.78
N GLU A 262 10.07 13.89 -18.49
CA GLU A 262 10.06 13.97 -19.95
C GLU A 262 10.71 15.27 -20.49
N ASP A 263 11.28 16.09 -19.62
CA ASP A 263 11.78 17.45 -19.92
C ASP A 263 10.74 18.37 -20.62
N ARG A 264 9.45 18.08 -20.40
CA ARG A 264 8.31 18.88 -20.88
C ARG A 264 8.04 20.05 -19.94
N MET A 265 9.08 20.84 -19.70
CA MET A 265 9.10 21.85 -18.66
C MET A 265 8.11 23.01 -18.89
N LYS A 266 7.72 23.26 -20.15
CA LYS A 266 6.68 24.23 -20.45
C LYS A 266 5.31 23.74 -19.98
N ASP A 267 5.01 22.47 -20.26
CA ASP A 267 3.74 21.85 -19.83
C ASP A 267 3.68 21.75 -18.29
N ALA A 268 4.83 21.42 -17.64
CA ALA A 268 4.95 21.44 -16.18
C ALA A 268 4.69 22.84 -15.58
N LEU A 269 5.25 23.89 -16.18
CA LEU A 269 5.03 25.27 -15.74
C LEU A 269 3.57 25.71 -15.94
N ASP A 270 2.97 25.36 -17.07
CA ASP A 270 1.57 25.70 -17.34
C ASP A 270 0.63 24.95 -16.36
N LEU A 271 0.96 23.71 -16.02
CA LEU A 271 0.23 22.91 -15.02
C LEU A 271 0.34 23.52 -13.61
N ILE A 272 1.55 23.91 -13.19
CA ILE A 272 1.79 24.48 -11.85
C ILE A 272 1.12 25.86 -11.66
N ARG A 273 0.88 26.59 -12.73
CA ARG A 273 0.20 27.90 -12.72
C ARG A 273 -1.32 27.81 -12.58
N GLU A 274 -1.89 26.61 -12.70
CA GLU A 274 -3.34 26.48 -12.59
C GLU A 274 -3.83 26.74 -11.16
N PRO A 275 -4.81 27.64 -11.01
CA PRO A 275 -5.29 28.00 -9.68
C PRO A 275 -5.86 26.79 -8.92
N LYS A 276 -5.49 26.65 -7.68
CA LYS A 276 -6.03 25.63 -6.74
C LYS A 276 -5.73 24.16 -7.10
N LEU A 277 -4.89 23.91 -8.09
CA LEU A 277 -4.55 22.54 -8.47
C LEU A 277 -3.52 21.93 -7.51
N PHE A 278 -2.61 22.77 -6.99
CA PHE A 278 -1.56 22.34 -6.09
C PHE A 278 -1.53 23.15 -4.79
N TYR A 279 -1.06 22.51 -3.72
CA TYR A 279 -0.69 23.22 -2.50
C TYR A 279 0.62 24.00 -2.69
N ASP A 280 0.77 25.09 -1.96
CA ASP A 280 1.95 25.97 -2.05
C ASP A 280 3.28 25.22 -1.82
N ASP A 281 3.29 24.16 -1.04
CA ASP A 281 4.52 23.38 -0.78
C ASP A 281 4.94 22.58 -2.03
N VAL A 282 3.99 22.07 -2.82
CA VAL A 282 4.28 21.41 -4.12
C VAL A 282 4.84 22.43 -5.12
N ILE A 283 4.21 23.62 -5.18
CA ILE A 283 4.68 24.71 -6.06
C ILE A 283 6.08 25.19 -5.65
N PHE A 284 6.34 25.28 -4.34
CA PHE A 284 7.65 25.65 -3.80
C PHE A 284 8.72 24.63 -4.21
N GLU A 285 8.45 23.31 -4.06
CA GLU A 285 9.38 22.26 -4.45
C GLU A 285 9.67 22.27 -5.96
N PHE A 286 8.66 22.52 -6.79
CA PHE A 286 8.85 22.69 -8.23
C PHE A 286 9.83 23.83 -8.53
N TYR A 287 9.62 25.03 -7.94
CA TYR A 287 10.54 26.14 -8.17
C TYR A 287 11.88 25.94 -7.50
N ARG A 288 11.96 25.24 -6.37
CA ARG A 288 13.23 24.90 -5.74
C ARG A 288 14.14 24.08 -6.65
N LYS A 289 13.56 23.15 -7.40
CA LYS A 289 14.28 22.32 -8.40
C LYS A 289 14.57 23.13 -9.67
N ASN A 290 13.63 23.96 -10.11
CA ASN A 290 13.62 24.53 -11.48
C ASN A 290 13.87 26.06 -11.53
N HIS A 291 14.29 26.71 -10.44
CA HIS A 291 14.47 28.17 -10.36
C HIS A 291 15.43 28.75 -11.42
N LYS A 292 16.40 27.96 -11.88
CA LYS A 292 17.32 28.41 -12.96
C LYS A 292 16.64 28.46 -14.32
N ARG A 293 15.60 27.67 -14.54
CA ARG A 293 14.82 27.67 -15.80
C ARG A 293 13.72 28.73 -15.78
N PHE A 294 13.13 28.96 -14.60
CA PHE A 294 12.00 29.87 -14.42
C PHE A 294 12.25 30.88 -13.30
N PRO A 295 13.29 31.74 -13.44
CA PRO A 295 13.69 32.64 -12.34
C PRO A 295 12.61 33.71 -12.03
N GLU A 296 11.96 34.27 -13.04
CA GLU A 296 10.96 35.32 -12.86
C GLU A 296 9.68 34.81 -12.21
N GLU A 297 9.22 33.63 -12.63
CA GLU A 297 8.04 32.97 -12.07
C GLU A 297 8.29 32.54 -10.63
N ALA A 298 9.46 31.95 -10.37
CA ALA A 298 9.88 31.56 -9.03
C ALA A 298 9.94 32.78 -8.09
N GLU A 299 10.53 33.90 -8.55
CA GLU A 299 10.61 35.14 -7.77
C GLU A 299 9.20 35.67 -7.45
N THR A 300 8.30 35.67 -8.42
CA THR A 300 6.91 36.11 -8.24
C THR A 300 6.17 35.25 -7.22
N PHE A 301 6.30 33.94 -7.34
CA PHE A 301 5.69 32.99 -6.39
C PHE A 301 6.25 33.17 -4.97
N LEU A 302 7.56 33.25 -4.82
CA LEU A 302 8.22 33.38 -3.52
C LEU A 302 7.84 34.69 -2.82
N LYS A 303 7.71 35.77 -3.57
CA LYS A 303 7.23 37.04 -3.01
C LYS A 303 5.81 36.91 -2.46
N ARG A 304 4.90 36.37 -3.24
CA ARG A 304 3.52 36.11 -2.81
C ARG A 304 3.47 35.24 -1.56
N ARG A 305 4.20 34.12 -1.54
CA ARG A 305 4.27 33.19 -0.41
C ARG A 305 4.77 33.87 0.87
N ILE A 306 5.79 34.72 0.78
CA ILE A 306 6.28 35.49 1.92
C ILE A 306 5.21 36.46 2.41
N GLU A 307 4.53 37.19 1.52
CA GLU A 307 3.47 38.15 1.87
C GLU A 307 2.31 37.44 2.60
N GLU A 308 1.88 36.28 2.11
CA GLU A 308 0.83 35.46 2.72
C GLU A 308 1.25 34.93 4.09
N ASP A 309 2.45 34.37 4.23
CA ASP A 309 2.95 33.84 5.49
C ASP A 309 3.18 34.94 6.54
N LEU A 310 3.49 36.18 6.13
CA LEU A 310 3.60 37.32 7.03
C LEU A 310 2.26 37.72 7.69
N ALA A 311 1.13 37.34 7.11
CA ALA A 311 -0.18 37.56 7.75
C ALA A 311 -0.37 36.74 9.03
N TYR A 312 0.38 35.67 9.21
CA TYR A 312 0.28 34.77 10.35
C TYR A 312 1.44 34.90 11.31
N THR A 313 1.28 34.33 12.52
CA THR A 313 2.32 34.23 13.55
C THR A 313 2.55 32.78 13.89
N GLY A 314 3.82 32.41 14.18
CA GLY A 314 4.18 31.07 14.60
C GLY A 314 5.41 30.53 13.86
N LYS A 315 6.10 29.58 14.50
CA LYS A 315 7.38 29.03 14.05
C LYS A 315 7.29 28.51 12.61
N LYS A 316 6.25 27.75 12.28
CA LYS A 316 6.03 27.15 10.95
C LYS A 316 6.04 28.21 9.84
N TYR A 317 5.33 29.32 10.02
CA TYR A 317 5.28 30.39 9.00
C TYR A 317 6.61 31.13 8.88
N TYR A 318 7.31 31.34 9.98
CA TYR A 318 8.61 32.00 9.99
C TYR A 318 9.70 31.15 9.30
N GLU A 319 9.67 29.85 9.48
CA GLU A 319 10.54 28.90 8.77
C GLU A 319 10.26 28.93 7.26
N ARG A 320 8.99 28.92 6.84
CA ARG A 320 8.60 29.03 5.42
C ARG A 320 9.05 30.35 4.78
N ILE A 321 8.98 31.45 5.53
CA ILE A 321 9.52 32.76 5.08
C ILE A 321 11.04 32.66 4.88
N ALA A 322 11.77 32.05 5.81
CA ALA A 322 13.22 31.90 5.69
C ALA A 322 13.61 31.01 4.50
N GLU A 323 12.92 29.91 4.28
CA GLU A 323 13.12 29.03 3.11
C GLU A 323 12.87 29.78 1.80
N SER A 324 11.81 30.60 1.76
CA SER A 324 11.48 31.41 0.58
C SER A 324 12.53 32.47 0.33
N LEU A 325 13.06 33.12 1.35
CA LEU A 325 14.16 34.08 1.26
C LEU A 325 15.46 33.41 0.80
N ASP A 326 15.77 32.19 1.29
CA ASP A 326 16.97 31.44 0.87
C ASP A 326 16.91 31.08 -0.62
N LEU A 327 15.76 30.57 -1.08
CA LEU A 327 15.59 30.28 -2.51
C LEU A 327 15.65 31.57 -3.34
N MET A 328 15.01 32.64 -2.89
CA MET A 328 15.07 33.93 -3.56
C MET A 328 16.50 34.48 -3.63
N LYS A 329 17.32 34.28 -2.59
CA LYS A 329 18.74 34.67 -2.57
C LYS A 329 19.57 33.94 -3.65
N ARG A 330 19.22 32.70 -3.98
CA ARG A 330 19.86 31.95 -5.08
C ARG A 330 19.47 32.48 -6.45
N ILE A 331 18.27 33.07 -6.58
CA ILE A 331 17.75 33.65 -7.83
C ILE A 331 18.21 35.11 -7.97
N ASN A 332 17.93 35.92 -6.95
CA ASN A 332 18.16 37.35 -6.94
C ASN A 332 18.58 37.82 -5.52
N PRO A 333 19.88 37.82 -5.20
CA PRO A 333 20.37 38.20 -3.88
C PRO A 333 19.96 39.60 -3.42
N GLY A 334 19.97 40.56 -4.35
CA GLY A 334 19.59 41.95 -4.04
C GLY A 334 18.12 42.12 -3.69
N ARG A 335 17.24 41.29 -4.26
CA ARG A 335 15.82 41.29 -3.93
C ARG A 335 15.54 40.59 -2.60
N SER A 336 16.18 39.46 -2.35
CA SER A 336 16.10 38.76 -1.07
C SER A 336 16.48 39.68 0.08
N GLN A 337 17.62 40.40 -0.06
CA GLN A 337 18.07 41.36 0.95
C GLN A 337 17.05 42.47 1.20
N ARG A 338 16.51 43.08 0.12
CA ARG A 338 15.49 44.15 0.27
C ARG A 338 14.25 43.66 1.01
N ILE A 339 13.72 42.50 0.65
CA ILE A 339 12.55 41.95 1.32
C ILE A 339 12.88 41.65 2.81
N ALA A 340 14.03 41.08 3.11
CA ALA A 340 14.43 40.86 4.49
C ALA A 340 14.55 42.16 5.29
N ASP A 341 15.07 43.22 4.70
CA ASP A 341 15.14 44.56 5.34
C ASP A 341 13.75 45.18 5.56
N GLU A 342 12.85 45.05 4.59
CA GLU A 342 11.44 45.47 4.73
C GLU A 342 10.73 44.72 5.87
N ILE A 343 10.95 43.40 5.98
CA ILE A 343 10.39 42.60 7.09
C ILE A 343 10.96 43.07 8.43
N ARG A 344 12.24 43.32 8.54
CA ARG A 344 12.88 43.86 9.76
C ARG A 344 12.30 45.22 10.15
N ALA A 345 12.07 46.09 9.16
CA ALA A 345 11.52 47.42 9.41
C ALA A 345 10.08 47.36 9.90
N ASN A 346 9.23 46.55 9.27
CA ASN A 346 7.78 46.54 9.50
C ASN A 346 7.37 45.61 10.66
N PHE A 347 8.11 44.56 10.94
CA PHE A 347 7.76 43.54 11.92
C PHE A 347 8.70 43.49 13.15
N LYS A 348 9.25 44.61 13.57
CA LYS A 348 10.22 44.71 14.71
C LYS A 348 9.76 44.03 15.98
N LYS A 349 8.46 43.93 16.23
CA LYS A 349 7.89 43.29 17.43
C LYS A 349 7.86 41.77 17.36
N ARG A 350 8.12 41.14 16.20
CA ARG A 350 8.15 39.69 16.01
C ARG A 350 9.58 39.18 16.17
N SER A 351 10.10 39.14 17.41
CA SER A 351 11.49 38.82 17.73
C SER A 351 11.96 37.48 17.12
N SER A 352 11.12 36.44 17.19
CA SER A 352 11.44 35.11 16.63
C SER A 352 11.57 35.15 15.10
N LEU A 353 10.72 35.91 14.41
CA LEU A 353 10.85 36.11 12.94
C LEU A 353 12.17 36.81 12.61
N ILE A 354 12.48 37.91 13.32
CA ILE A 354 13.72 38.69 13.12
C ILE A 354 14.95 37.83 13.36
N GLN A 355 14.90 36.97 14.38
CA GLN A 355 15.99 36.04 14.67
C GLN A 355 16.21 35.03 13.54
N ILE A 356 15.13 34.43 13.01
CA ILE A 356 15.20 33.43 11.94
C ILE A 356 15.75 34.05 10.64
N ILE A 357 15.35 35.28 10.29
CA ILE A 357 15.79 35.95 9.07
C ILE A 357 17.09 36.77 9.24
N ARG A 358 17.80 36.61 10.34
CA ARG A 358 18.99 37.44 10.68
C ARG A 358 20.14 37.28 9.68
N GLY A 359 20.21 36.12 8.99
CA GLY A 359 21.28 35.76 8.04
C GLY A 359 21.08 36.24 6.60
N PHE A 360 19.98 36.94 6.33
CA PHE A 360 19.64 37.46 5.00
C PHE A 360 19.97 38.91 4.85
#